data_f6f8e89b7c3b57b93cb8c375d32b79e0
#
_entry.id   f6f8e89b7c3b57b93cb8c375d32b79e0
#
_cell.length_a   1.000
_cell.length_b   1.000
_cell.length_c   1.000
_cell.angle_alpha   90.00
_cell.angle_beta   90.00
_cell.angle_gamma   90.00
#
_symmetry.space_group_name_H-M   'P 1'
#
loop_
_entity.id
_entity.type
_entity.pdbx_description
1 polymer ?
#
loop_
_entity_poly.entity_id
_entity_poly.type
_entity_poly.pdbx_seq_one_letter_code
_entity_poly.pdbx_strand_id
1 'polypeptide(L)'
;MSPKNSDINVTNKFIRNAEKDFLYHFGLDRQSNDFEKAFGDVKVVCTGGCYKRIENYALMFAKEVGLQTPKNLCQSYRYVLYKTGPILWISHGIGSASLSIMLIETIKLLYYAKATGVSYIRIGTSGGIGVDGGTVIVSSGGVNGEFKQEHIQYVLGKKVTNPAVLDKELQLELVETAKKLKIPHDIGLTLCADDFYEGQGRLDGAFCNYTEEDKFNFLENIHKIGVRNIEMESTCFASLLNRANIKAAIICVALVNRLNGDQVDVEKDTYHDFEMRPYKIVCEYLKNKFTFQ
;
A
#
# COMPACT_ATOMS: atom_id res chain seq x y z
N MET A 1 -30.34 18.23 8.62
CA MET A 1 -28.91 17.90 8.50
C MET A 1 -28.56 17.94 7.01
N SER A 2 -27.63 18.81 6.59
CA SER A 2 -27.14 18.81 5.22
C SER A 2 -26.57 17.43 4.89
N PRO A 3 -26.77 16.89 3.67
CA PRO A 3 -26.18 15.61 3.31
C PRO A 3 -24.66 15.70 3.45
N LYS A 4 -24.06 14.79 4.24
CA LYS A 4 -22.61 14.68 4.33
C LYS A 4 -22.08 14.31 2.95
N ASN A 5 -21.33 15.20 2.33
CA ASN A 5 -20.55 14.86 1.14
C ASN A 5 -19.21 14.23 1.57
N SER A 6 -18.70 13.31 0.77
CA SER A 6 -17.36 12.77 0.97
C SER A 6 -16.32 13.90 0.87
N ASP A 7 -15.29 13.86 1.72
CA ASP A 7 -14.11 14.74 1.66
C ASP A 7 -13.07 14.26 0.63
N ILE A 8 -13.33 13.09 0.01
CA ILE A 8 -12.50 12.51 -1.04
C ILE A 8 -12.61 13.36 -2.32
N ASN A 9 -11.47 13.83 -2.81
CA ASN A 9 -11.43 14.64 -4.03
C ASN A 9 -11.51 13.78 -5.29
N VAL A 10 -12.68 13.81 -5.95
CA VAL A 10 -12.90 13.22 -7.28
C VAL A 10 -13.07 14.35 -8.29
N THR A 11 -12.08 14.57 -9.14
CA THR A 11 -12.09 15.67 -10.13
C THR A 11 -12.88 15.33 -11.40
N ASN A 12 -13.14 14.04 -11.67
CA ASN A 12 -13.83 13.58 -12.86
C ASN A 12 -15.33 13.96 -12.84
N LYS A 13 -15.70 14.94 -13.64
CA LYS A 13 -17.09 15.43 -13.76
C LYS A 13 -18.08 14.36 -14.25
N PHE A 14 -17.64 13.37 -15.01
CA PHE A 14 -18.50 12.28 -15.49
C PHE A 14 -18.85 11.28 -14.39
N ILE A 15 -18.05 11.21 -13.32
CA ILE A 15 -18.27 10.34 -12.16
C ILE A 15 -19.12 11.04 -11.08
N ARG A 16 -18.92 12.36 -10.88
CA ARG A 16 -19.58 13.11 -9.79
C ARG A 16 -21.10 12.97 -9.78
N ASN A 17 -21.72 12.93 -10.95
CA ASN A 17 -23.17 12.87 -11.13
C ASN A 17 -23.64 11.52 -11.70
N ALA A 18 -22.76 10.51 -11.76
CA ALA A 18 -23.13 9.22 -12.31
C ALA A 18 -24.08 8.48 -11.35
N GLU A 19 -25.33 8.27 -11.77
CA GLU A 19 -26.28 7.42 -11.05
C GLU A 19 -25.94 5.93 -11.21
N LYS A 20 -25.31 5.58 -12.33
CA LYS A 20 -24.91 4.23 -12.70
C LYS A 20 -23.39 4.16 -12.80
N ASP A 21 -22.80 3.19 -12.15
CA ASP A 21 -21.37 2.88 -12.29
C ASP A 21 -21.11 1.46 -11.85
N PHE A 22 -20.20 0.78 -12.53
CA PHE A 22 -19.79 -0.58 -12.25
C PHE A 22 -18.28 -0.60 -11.97
N LEU A 23 -17.91 -1.04 -10.77
CA LEU A 23 -16.52 -1.21 -10.37
C LEU A 23 -16.05 -2.57 -10.90
N TYR A 24 -15.50 -2.57 -12.11
CA TYR A 24 -15.25 -3.78 -12.92
C TYR A 24 -14.40 -4.83 -12.24
N HIS A 25 -13.36 -4.40 -11.52
CA HIS A 25 -12.39 -5.32 -10.91
C HIS A 25 -12.80 -5.76 -9.51
N PHE A 26 -13.74 -5.07 -8.87
CA PHE A 26 -14.43 -5.56 -7.68
C PHE A 26 -15.70 -6.34 -8.01
N GLY A 27 -16.27 -6.16 -9.21
CA GLY A 27 -17.54 -6.74 -9.60
C GLY A 27 -18.73 -6.11 -8.85
N LEU A 28 -18.61 -4.86 -8.42
CA LEU A 28 -19.62 -4.16 -7.63
C LEU A 28 -20.36 -3.12 -8.45
N ASP A 29 -21.69 -3.23 -8.52
CA ASP A 29 -22.58 -2.32 -9.21
C ASP A 29 -23.20 -1.33 -8.23
N ARG A 30 -23.12 -0.04 -8.54
CA ARG A 30 -23.67 1.03 -7.73
C ARG A 30 -25.19 1.01 -7.63
N GLN A 31 -25.90 0.49 -8.63
CA GLN A 31 -27.37 0.42 -8.61
C GLN A 31 -27.91 -0.71 -7.75
N SER A 32 -27.18 -1.84 -7.72
CA SER A 32 -27.58 -3.05 -6.99
C SER A 32 -27.07 -3.07 -5.55
N ASN A 33 -26.16 -2.16 -5.20
CA ASN A 33 -25.55 -2.11 -3.87
C ASN A 33 -25.73 -0.72 -3.22
N ASP A 34 -26.18 -0.70 -2.00
CA ASP A 34 -26.19 0.49 -1.15
C ASP A 34 -24.79 0.72 -0.56
N PHE A 35 -23.93 1.43 -1.31
CA PHE A 35 -22.55 1.70 -0.90
C PHE A 35 -22.47 2.57 0.36
N GLU A 36 -23.41 3.50 0.55
CA GLU A 36 -23.44 4.36 1.73
C GLU A 36 -23.68 3.53 3.00
N LYS A 37 -24.64 2.63 2.96
CA LYS A 37 -24.89 1.70 4.07
C LYS A 37 -23.74 0.72 4.30
N ALA A 38 -23.13 0.21 3.23
CA ALA A 38 -22.11 -0.84 3.33
C ALA A 38 -20.72 -0.31 3.69
N PHE A 39 -20.36 0.91 3.25
CA PHE A 39 -18.97 1.42 3.31
C PHE A 39 -18.87 2.86 3.85
N GLY A 40 -19.98 3.54 4.17
CA GLY A 40 -19.96 4.93 4.64
C GLY A 40 -19.27 5.14 6.01
N ASP A 41 -19.14 4.08 6.78
CA ASP A 41 -18.43 4.04 8.08
C ASP A 41 -16.92 3.79 7.97
N VAL A 42 -16.39 3.51 6.76
CA VAL A 42 -14.98 3.19 6.55
C VAL A 42 -14.07 4.36 6.95
N LYS A 43 -13.02 4.05 7.72
CA LYS A 43 -12.02 5.02 8.19
C LYS A 43 -10.59 4.65 7.76
N VAL A 44 -10.29 3.37 7.58
CA VAL A 44 -8.96 2.95 7.14
C VAL A 44 -9.08 1.90 6.05
N VAL A 45 -8.25 2.03 5.01
CA VAL A 45 -8.04 1.00 3.99
C VAL A 45 -6.63 0.45 4.16
N CYS A 46 -6.53 -0.81 4.55
CA CYS A 46 -5.29 -1.56 4.60
C CYS A 46 -5.14 -2.35 3.29
N THR A 47 -4.01 -2.21 2.60
CA THR A 47 -3.82 -2.87 1.31
C THR A 47 -2.44 -3.50 1.18
N GLY A 48 -2.32 -4.55 0.36
CA GLY A 48 -1.06 -5.24 0.11
C GLY A 48 -1.12 -6.10 -1.17
N GLY A 49 0.05 -6.49 -1.67
CA GLY A 49 0.17 -7.19 -2.96
C GLY A 49 -0.44 -8.59 -2.98
N CYS A 50 -0.23 -9.37 -1.93
CA CYS A 50 -0.62 -10.78 -1.87
C CYS A 50 -2.06 -10.95 -1.33
N TYR A 51 -2.95 -11.51 -2.15
CA TYR A 51 -4.35 -11.73 -1.76
C TYR A 51 -4.47 -12.64 -0.53
N LYS A 52 -3.64 -13.68 -0.42
CA LYS A 52 -3.68 -14.62 0.70
C LYS A 52 -3.26 -13.98 2.02
N ARG A 53 -2.25 -13.11 2.00
CA ARG A 53 -1.85 -12.33 3.20
C ARG A 53 -2.97 -11.38 3.62
N ILE A 54 -3.57 -10.67 2.70
CA ILE A 54 -4.67 -9.72 3.00
C ILE A 54 -5.89 -10.46 3.57
N GLU A 55 -6.25 -11.62 3.00
CA GLU A 55 -7.28 -12.49 3.58
C GLU A 55 -6.94 -12.86 5.03
N ASN A 56 -5.73 -13.39 5.26
CA ASN A 56 -5.29 -13.77 6.60
C ASN A 56 -5.31 -12.59 7.58
N TYR A 57 -4.84 -11.41 7.16
CA TYR A 57 -4.87 -10.21 7.99
C TYR A 57 -6.29 -9.81 8.38
N ALA A 58 -7.23 -9.82 7.45
CA ALA A 58 -8.64 -9.52 7.72
C ALA A 58 -9.26 -10.51 8.72
N LEU A 59 -9.00 -11.82 8.54
CA LEU A 59 -9.51 -12.88 9.42
C LEU A 59 -8.91 -12.80 10.83
N MET A 60 -7.59 -12.61 10.91
CA MET A 60 -6.89 -12.49 12.20
C MET A 60 -7.34 -11.24 12.94
N PHE A 61 -7.43 -10.10 12.26
CA PHE A 61 -7.87 -8.86 12.86
C PHE A 61 -9.29 -8.97 13.40
N ALA A 62 -10.23 -9.51 12.62
CA ALA A 62 -11.60 -9.74 13.07
C ALA A 62 -11.65 -10.57 14.36
N LYS A 63 -10.88 -11.66 14.42
CA LYS A 63 -10.76 -12.51 15.60
C LYS A 63 -10.19 -11.76 16.80
N GLU A 64 -9.12 -10.97 16.61
CA GLU A 64 -8.47 -10.22 17.69
C GLU A 64 -9.36 -9.15 18.30
N VAL A 65 -10.23 -8.52 17.51
CA VAL A 65 -11.16 -7.47 17.99
C VAL A 65 -12.57 -7.99 18.30
N GLY A 66 -12.78 -9.29 18.26
CA GLY A 66 -14.05 -9.93 18.62
C GLY A 66 -15.18 -9.75 17.60
N LEU A 67 -14.85 -9.47 16.34
CA LEU A 67 -15.83 -9.33 15.27
C LEU A 67 -16.09 -10.68 14.56
N GLN A 68 -17.24 -10.77 13.90
CA GLN A 68 -17.56 -11.92 13.06
C GLN A 68 -16.54 -12.08 11.93
N THR A 69 -16.30 -13.32 11.50
CA THR A 69 -15.44 -13.65 10.36
C THR A 69 -15.94 -12.94 9.10
N PRO A 70 -15.14 -12.04 8.50
CA PRO A 70 -15.56 -11.31 7.31
C PRO A 70 -15.58 -12.20 6.08
N LYS A 71 -16.48 -11.89 5.15
CA LYS A 71 -16.55 -12.55 3.83
C LYS A 71 -15.85 -11.67 2.80
N ASN A 72 -15.31 -12.31 1.76
CA ASN A 72 -14.85 -11.57 0.59
C ASN A 72 -16.02 -10.89 -0.10
N LEU A 73 -15.97 -9.57 -0.21
CA LEU A 73 -17.01 -8.74 -0.83
C LEU A 73 -16.77 -8.54 -2.34
N CYS A 74 -15.58 -8.88 -2.84
CA CYS A 74 -15.27 -8.87 -4.26
C CYS A 74 -16.06 -9.97 -4.97
N GLN A 75 -16.76 -9.62 -6.04
CA GLN A 75 -17.48 -10.56 -6.90
C GLN A 75 -16.66 -10.98 -8.12
N SER A 76 -15.50 -10.35 -8.35
CA SER A 76 -14.53 -10.74 -9.36
C SER A 76 -13.39 -11.54 -8.74
N TYR A 77 -12.57 -12.18 -9.59
CA TYR A 77 -11.38 -12.95 -9.16
C TYR A 77 -10.08 -12.11 -9.19
N ARG A 78 -10.17 -10.79 -9.41
CA ARG A 78 -8.97 -9.94 -9.57
C ARG A 78 -8.37 -9.52 -8.26
N TYR A 79 -9.21 -9.19 -7.29
CA TYR A 79 -8.81 -8.73 -5.96
C TYR A 79 -9.63 -9.44 -4.90
N VAL A 80 -9.20 -9.31 -3.66
CA VAL A 80 -10.03 -9.62 -2.49
C VAL A 80 -10.33 -8.34 -1.72
N LEU A 81 -11.52 -8.25 -1.16
CA LEU A 81 -11.99 -7.11 -0.36
C LEU A 81 -12.74 -7.62 0.84
N TYR A 82 -12.23 -7.37 2.02
CA TYR A 82 -12.85 -7.72 3.30
C TYR A 82 -13.12 -6.46 4.11
N LYS A 83 -14.18 -6.49 4.91
CA LYS A 83 -14.51 -5.38 5.83
C LYS A 83 -14.61 -5.91 7.26
N THR A 84 -13.89 -5.27 8.19
CA THR A 84 -13.90 -5.57 9.64
C THR A 84 -14.14 -4.27 10.40
N GLY A 85 -15.39 -4.03 10.82
CA GLY A 85 -15.79 -2.73 11.34
C GLY A 85 -15.48 -1.60 10.34
N PRO A 86 -14.81 -0.53 10.76
CA PRO A 86 -14.48 0.61 9.88
C PRO A 86 -13.22 0.38 9.03
N ILE A 87 -12.68 -0.83 8.97
CA ILE A 87 -11.44 -1.15 8.26
C ILE A 87 -11.75 -1.97 7.01
N LEU A 88 -11.21 -1.56 5.85
CA LEU A 88 -11.16 -2.37 4.64
C LEU A 88 -9.78 -3.01 4.48
N TRP A 89 -9.76 -4.26 4.02
CA TRP A 89 -8.57 -5.02 3.68
C TRP A 89 -8.67 -5.41 2.21
N ILE A 90 -7.75 -4.89 1.38
CA ILE A 90 -7.86 -5.04 -0.08
C ILE A 90 -6.51 -5.47 -0.65
N SER A 91 -6.51 -6.53 -1.48
CA SER A 91 -5.31 -6.88 -2.24
C SER A 91 -5.17 -6.01 -3.49
N HIS A 92 -3.93 -5.75 -3.92
CA HIS A 92 -3.69 -4.94 -5.12
C HIS A 92 -2.85 -5.64 -6.20
N GLY A 93 -2.40 -6.89 -5.96
CA GLY A 93 -1.49 -7.57 -6.88
C GLY A 93 -0.07 -6.97 -6.84
N ILE A 94 0.66 -7.06 -7.94
CA ILE A 94 2.04 -6.60 -8.07
C ILE A 94 2.12 -5.46 -9.10
N GLY A 95 2.86 -4.43 -8.77
CA GLY A 95 3.22 -3.32 -9.65
C GLY A 95 2.16 -2.22 -9.73
N SER A 96 2.61 -1.05 -10.16
CA SER A 96 1.80 0.18 -10.24
C SER A 96 0.56 0.04 -11.10
N ALA A 97 0.58 -0.76 -12.18
CA ALA A 97 -0.58 -0.95 -13.05
C ALA A 97 -1.73 -1.65 -12.32
N SER A 98 -1.47 -2.75 -11.60
CA SER A 98 -2.49 -3.46 -10.83
C SER A 98 -2.97 -2.61 -9.65
N LEU A 99 -2.04 -2.00 -8.91
CA LEU A 99 -2.38 -1.11 -7.79
C LEU A 99 -3.29 0.06 -8.23
N SER A 100 -3.00 0.71 -9.35
CA SER A 100 -3.75 1.88 -9.81
C SER A 100 -5.22 1.55 -10.09
N ILE A 101 -5.51 0.39 -10.66
CA ILE A 101 -6.86 -0.09 -10.89
C ILE A 101 -7.61 -0.23 -9.56
N MET A 102 -7.01 -0.95 -8.60
CA MET A 102 -7.59 -1.15 -7.28
C MET A 102 -7.85 0.18 -6.56
N LEU A 103 -6.86 1.10 -6.57
CA LEU A 103 -7.00 2.40 -5.90
C LEU A 103 -8.11 3.25 -6.52
N ILE A 104 -8.17 3.35 -7.85
CA ILE A 104 -9.21 4.13 -8.53
C ILE A 104 -10.60 3.59 -8.20
N GLU A 105 -10.79 2.27 -8.24
CA GLU A 105 -12.10 1.69 -7.90
C GLU A 105 -12.44 1.84 -6.42
N THR A 106 -11.47 1.74 -5.52
CA THR A 106 -11.71 1.96 -4.08
C THR A 106 -12.01 3.43 -3.76
N ILE A 107 -11.29 4.37 -4.39
CA ILE A 107 -11.59 5.82 -4.27
C ILE A 107 -13.02 6.11 -4.74
N LYS A 108 -13.45 5.55 -5.88
CA LYS A 108 -14.82 5.67 -6.37
C LYS A 108 -15.84 5.07 -5.40
N LEU A 109 -15.58 3.85 -4.92
CA LEU A 109 -16.43 3.16 -3.94
C LEU A 109 -16.67 4.02 -2.70
N LEU A 110 -15.60 4.53 -2.09
CA LEU A 110 -15.68 5.34 -0.86
C LEU A 110 -16.28 6.74 -1.12
N TYR A 111 -16.02 7.32 -2.29
CA TYR A 111 -16.70 8.55 -2.72
C TYR A 111 -18.22 8.35 -2.83
N TYR A 112 -18.68 7.28 -3.48
CA TYR A 112 -20.11 6.95 -3.57
C TYR A 112 -20.72 6.58 -2.22
N ALA A 113 -19.94 5.98 -1.34
CA ALA A 113 -20.34 5.66 0.03
C ALA A 113 -20.39 6.90 0.94
N LYS A 114 -20.00 8.08 0.46
CA LYS A 114 -19.87 9.31 1.26
C LYS A 114 -19.00 9.13 2.50
N ALA A 115 -18.01 8.24 2.43
CA ALA A 115 -17.05 8.04 3.51
C ALA A 115 -16.21 9.32 3.74
N THR A 116 -15.88 9.59 4.98
CA THR A 116 -15.14 10.79 5.39
C THR A 116 -14.01 10.46 6.36
N GLY A 117 -12.92 11.25 6.32
CA GLY A 117 -11.77 11.06 7.20
C GLY A 117 -11.06 9.73 6.96
N VAL A 118 -11.05 9.25 5.71
CA VAL A 118 -10.43 7.98 5.33
C VAL A 118 -8.93 8.14 5.20
N SER A 119 -8.18 7.15 5.69
CA SER A 119 -6.75 7.01 5.45
C SER A 119 -6.42 5.65 4.84
N TYR A 120 -5.26 5.56 4.17
CA TYR A 120 -4.80 4.32 3.55
C TYR A 120 -3.44 3.91 4.12
N ILE A 121 -3.27 2.62 4.39
CA ILE A 121 -2.00 2.03 4.82
C ILE A 121 -1.67 0.86 3.90
N ARG A 122 -0.54 0.98 3.16
CA ARG A 122 -0.02 -0.13 2.37
C ARG A 122 0.94 -0.96 3.21
N ILE A 123 0.65 -2.25 3.31
CA ILE A 123 1.39 -3.25 4.07
C ILE A 123 2.09 -4.17 3.08
N GLY A 124 3.42 -4.16 3.05
CA GLY A 124 4.17 -4.88 2.03
C GLY A 124 5.44 -5.55 2.51
N THR A 125 6.13 -6.15 1.53
CA THR A 125 7.48 -6.67 1.63
C THR A 125 8.37 -5.94 0.62
N SER A 126 9.67 -5.88 0.86
CA SER A 126 10.63 -5.13 0.05
C SER A 126 12.03 -5.70 0.15
N GLY A 127 12.92 -5.30 -0.74
CA GLY A 127 14.36 -5.44 -0.55
C GLY A 127 14.91 -4.28 0.27
N GLY A 128 15.59 -4.55 1.37
CA GLY A 128 16.21 -3.55 2.22
C GLY A 128 17.49 -2.96 1.62
N ILE A 129 17.79 -1.71 1.93
CA ILE A 129 19.01 -1.01 1.52
C ILE A 129 19.71 -0.51 2.78
N GLY A 130 20.80 -1.18 3.17
CA GLY A 130 21.55 -0.87 4.38
C GLY A 130 20.81 -1.18 5.69
N VAL A 131 19.82 -2.04 5.63
CA VAL A 131 19.03 -2.52 6.78
C VAL A 131 18.93 -4.04 6.75
N ASP A 132 18.92 -4.66 7.91
CA ASP A 132 18.85 -6.11 8.03
C ASP A 132 17.46 -6.66 7.65
N GLY A 133 17.43 -7.93 7.22
CA GLY A 133 16.18 -8.67 7.04
C GLY A 133 15.32 -8.65 8.31
N GLY A 134 14.00 -8.47 8.15
CA GLY A 134 13.07 -8.31 9.25
C GLY A 134 12.92 -6.88 9.79
N THR A 135 13.72 -5.91 9.32
CA THR A 135 13.53 -4.49 9.65
C THR A 135 12.31 -3.96 8.87
N VAL A 136 11.41 -3.30 9.58
CA VAL A 136 10.22 -2.68 8.99
C VAL A 136 10.53 -1.24 8.60
N ILE A 137 10.36 -0.90 7.32
CA ILE A 137 10.56 0.45 6.83
C ILE A 137 9.21 1.17 6.77
N VAL A 138 9.12 2.29 7.48
CA VAL A 138 8.02 3.25 7.34
C VAL A 138 8.49 4.30 6.33
N SER A 139 7.87 4.31 5.16
CA SER A 139 8.32 5.15 4.05
C SER A 139 8.11 6.63 4.33
N SER A 140 9.17 7.44 4.23
CA SER A 140 9.06 8.90 4.30
C SER A 140 8.56 9.54 2.99
N GLY A 141 8.63 8.80 1.89
CA GLY A 141 8.16 9.15 0.56
C GLY A 141 8.57 8.09 -0.46
N GLY A 142 7.93 8.09 -1.63
CA GLY A 142 8.30 7.24 -2.75
C GLY A 142 9.14 8.00 -3.76
N VAL A 143 10.23 7.41 -4.27
CA VAL A 143 11.00 7.94 -5.40
C VAL A 143 10.93 6.99 -6.58
N ASN A 144 10.89 7.52 -7.79
CA ASN A 144 10.89 6.76 -9.04
C ASN A 144 12.31 6.35 -9.46
N GLY A 145 12.46 5.66 -10.59
CA GLY A 145 13.76 5.24 -11.13
C GLY A 145 14.70 6.40 -11.52
N GLU A 146 14.21 7.62 -11.63
CA GLU A 146 15.01 8.85 -11.79
C GLU A 146 15.37 9.49 -10.42
N PHE A 147 15.05 8.83 -9.30
CA PHE A 147 15.25 9.29 -7.92
C PHE A 147 14.45 10.55 -7.54
N LYS A 148 13.37 10.83 -8.28
CA LYS A 148 12.47 11.94 -8.03
C LYS A 148 11.24 11.47 -7.24
N GLN A 149 10.80 12.30 -6.31
CA GLN A 149 9.64 12.01 -5.46
C GLN A 149 8.32 12.30 -6.22
N GLU A 150 8.14 11.60 -7.33
CA GLU A 150 7.00 11.74 -8.23
C GLU A 150 6.62 10.41 -8.90
N HIS A 151 5.37 10.31 -9.29
CA HIS A 151 4.85 9.22 -10.12
C HIS A 151 4.69 9.71 -11.56
N ILE A 152 5.20 8.94 -12.51
CA ILE A 152 5.15 9.23 -13.95
C ILE A 152 4.06 8.37 -14.60
N GLN A 153 3.18 9.01 -15.37
CA GLN A 153 2.17 8.34 -16.19
C GLN A 153 2.16 8.94 -17.61
N TYR A 154 1.77 8.15 -18.59
CA TYR A 154 1.48 8.64 -19.93
C TYR A 154 -0.03 8.70 -20.15
N VAL A 155 -0.59 9.89 -20.31
CA VAL A 155 -2.00 10.14 -20.50
C VAL A 155 -2.21 10.77 -21.88
N LEU A 156 -2.95 10.10 -22.74
CA LEU A 156 -3.20 10.56 -24.13
C LEU A 156 -1.90 10.93 -24.86
N GLY A 157 -0.87 10.09 -24.72
CA GLY A 157 0.44 10.29 -25.36
C GLY A 157 1.36 11.33 -24.70
N LYS A 158 0.94 11.95 -23.60
CA LYS A 158 1.71 12.98 -22.89
C LYS A 158 2.24 12.43 -21.56
N LYS A 159 3.51 12.71 -21.26
CA LYS A 159 4.11 12.46 -19.94
C LYS A 159 3.43 13.38 -18.91
N VAL A 160 2.90 12.81 -17.87
CA VAL A 160 2.31 13.52 -16.73
C VAL A 160 3.02 13.06 -15.46
N THR A 161 3.44 14.02 -14.65
CA THR A 161 4.08 13.75 -13.35
C THR A 161 3.19 14.27 -12.22
N ASN A 162 3.08 13.50 -11.15
CA ASN A 162 2.34 13.88 -9.96
C ASN A 162 3.20 13.61 -8.72
N PRO A 163 3.20 14.50 -7.70
CA PRO A 163 3.98 14.29 -6.48
C PRO A 163 3.61 12.98 -5.76
N ALA A 164 4.62 12.26 -5.29
CA ALA A 164 4.47 11.02 -4.52
C ALA A 164 4.69 11.30 -3.02
N VAL A 165 3.75 12.05 -2.41
CA VAL A 165 3.83 12.51 -1.01
C VAL A 165 3.00 11.61 -0.11
N LEU A 166 3.54 11.27 1.05
CA LEU A 166 2.88 10.51 2.12
C LEU A 166 2.55 11.42 3.32
N ASP A 167 1.58 11.02 4.14
CA ASP A 167 1.18 11.77 5.33
C ASP A 167 2.16 11.53 6.47
N LYS A 168 2.80 12.62 6.93
CA LYS A 168 3.84 12.58 7.96
C LYS A 168 3.28 12.21 9.35
N GLU A 169 2.07 12.64 9.67
CA GLU A 169 1.45 12.35 10.96
C GLU A 169 1.16 10.85 11.09
N LEU A 170 0.54 10.26 10.05
CA LEU A 170 0.27 8.83 9.99
C LEU A 170 1.55 7.99 10.02
N GLN A 171 2.63 8.44 9.35
CA GLN A 171 3.95 7.80 9.46
C GLN A 171 4.44 7.77 10.91
N LEU A 172 4.41 8.91 11.61
CA LEU A 172 4.89 9.00 12.98
C LEU A 172 4.06 8.13 13.95
N GLU A 173 2.74 8.07 13.77
CA GLU A 173 1.87 7.18 14.56
C GLU A 173 2.27 5.70 14.40
N LEU A 174 2.61 5.27 13.17
CA LEU A 174 3.08 3.91 12.91
C LEU A 174 4.48 3.65 13.51
N VAL A 175 5.39 4.61 13.42
CA VAL A 175 6.73 4.52 14.02
C VAL A 175 6.64 4.41 15.54
N GLU A 176 5.83 5.22 16.20
CA GLU A 176 5.64 5.14 17.65
C GLU A 176 5.02 3.79 18.07
N THR A 177 4.13 3.25 17.23
CA THR A 177 3.58 1.91 17.47
C THR A 177 4.66 0.82 17.33
N ALA A 178 5.53 0.92 16.32
CA ALA A 178 6.65 0.00 16.13
C ALA A 178 7.62 0.02 17.33
N LYS A 179 7.93 1.23 17.84
CA LYS A 179 8.76 1.41 19.04
C LYS A 179 8.14 0.74 20.27
N LYS A 180 6.86 0.96 20.53
CA LYS A 180 6.13 0.34 21.65
C LYS A 180 6.15 -1.19 21.59
N LEU A 181 6.01 -1.75 20.39
CA LEU A 181 6.08 -3.20 20.15
C LEU A 181 7.51 -3.74 20.11
N LYS A 182 8.52 -2.88 20.17
CA LYS A 182 9.95 -3.22 20.04
C LYS A 182 10.25 -4.00 18.74
N ILE A 183 9.52 -3.71 17.67
CA ILE A 183 9.77 -4.28 16.34
C ILE A 183 10.91 -3.49 15.68
N PRO A 184 11.94 -4.14 15.13
CA PRO A 184 13.00 -3.46 14.38
C PRO A 184 12.40 -2.65 13.24
N HIS A 185 12.72 -1.36 13.17
CA HIS A 185 12.17 -0.45 12.18
C HIS A 185 13.15 0.67 11.83
N ASP A 186 12.97 1.24 10.66
CA ASP A 186 13.68 2.44 10.19
C ASP A 186 12.72 3.32 9.37
N ILE A 187 13.12 4.56 9.14
CA ILE A 187 12.40 5.54 8.33
C ILE A 187 13.29 5.94 7.16
N GLY A 188 12.77 5.91 5.95
CA GLY A 188 13.52 6.35 4.79
C GLY A 188 12.68 6.40 3.52
N LEU A 189 13.29 6.87 2.44
CA LEU A 189 12.69 6.84 1.13
C LEU A 189 12.54 5.39 0.64
N THR A 190 11.50 5.15 -0.15
CA THR A 190 11.27 3.89 -0.83
C THR A 190 11.44 4.08 -2.33
N LEU A 191 12.35 3.33 -2.94
CA LEU A 191 12.48 3.31 -4.40
C LEU A 191 11.37 2.44 -5.00
N CYS A 192 10.60 3.03 -5.90
CA CYS A 192 9.57 2.36 -6.68
C CYS A 192 10.16 1.91 -8.02
N ALA A 193 10.45 0.65 -8.17
CA ALA A 193 10.94 0.07 -9.42
C ALA A 193 9.79 -0.29 -10.36
N ASP A 194 10.01 -0.17 -11.67
CA ASP A 194 9.03 -0.53 -12.68
C ASP A 194 8.94 -2.05 -12.90
N ASP A 195 10.01 -2.78 -12.59
CA ASP A 195 10.05 -4.24 -12.63
C ASP A 195 10.79 -4.82 -11.42
N PHE A 196 10.74 -6.14 -11.27
CA PHE A 196 11.34 -6.86 -10.15
C PHE A 196 12.85 -7.13 -10.34
N TYR A 197 13.35 -7.18 -11.58
CA TYR A 197 14.71 -7.60 -11.91
C TYR A 197 15.64 -6.44 -12.25
N GLU A 198 15.66 -6.00 -13.52
CA GLU A 198 16.58 -4.96 -13.98
C GLU A 198 16.34 -3.62 -13.29
N GLY A 199 15.07 -3.22 -13.09
CA GLY A 199 14.69 -1.98 -12.38
C GLY A 199 15.08 -1.95 -10.92
N GLN A 200 15.44 -3.10 -10.34
CA GLN A 200 15.99 -3.22 -8.98
C GLN A 200 17.48 -3.54 -8.93
N GLY A 201 18.17 -3.55 -10.08
CA GLY A 201 19.59 -3.91 -10.17
C GLY A 201 19.87 -5.34 -9.73
N ARG A 202 18.97 -6.31 -10.01
CA ARG A 202 19.16 -7.72 -9.66
C ARG A 202 20.00 -8.42 -10.73
N LEU A 203 20.85 -9.37 -10.29
CA LEU A 203 21.71 -10.17 -11.16
C LEU A 203 21.09 -11.52 -11.57
N ASP A 204 19.95 -11.88 -10.98
CA ASP A 204 19.28 -13.16 -11.15
C ASP A 204 18.09 -13.14 -12.13
N GLY A 205 17.96 -12.06 -12.90
CA GLY A 205 16.99 -11.96 -13.99
C GLY A 205 17.41 -12.69 -15.27
N ALA A 206 16.47 -12.88 -16.20
CA ALA A 206 16.77 -13.45 -17.51
C ALA A 206 17.59 -12.50 -18.40
N PHE A 207 17.56 -11.21 -18.12
CA PHE A 207 18.32 -10.18 -18.81
C PHE A 207 19.13 -9.39 -17.78
N CYS A 208 20.41 -9.13 -18.09
CA CYS A 208 21.30 -8.36 -17.24
C CYS A 208 22.44 -7.80 -18.10
N ASN A 209 22.38 -6.51 -18.44
CA ASN A 209 23.38 -5.81 -19.24
C ASN A 209 24.26 -4.86 -18.40
N TYR A 210 24.40 -5.15 -17.11
CA TYR A 210 25.22 -4.40 -16.14
C TYR A 210 26.04 -5.38 -15.30
N THR A 211 27.11 -4.89 -14.71
CA THR A 211 28.02 -5.67 -13.87
C THR A 211 27.56 -5.69 -12.41
N GLU A 212 28.18 -6.58 -11.61
CA GLU A 212 28.01 -6.58 -10.16
C GLU A 212 28.46 -5.25 -9.53
N GLU A 213 29.54 -4.65 -10.06
CA GLU A 213 30.03 -3.34 -9.61
C GLU A 213 28.99 -2.23 -9.89
N ASP A 214 28.36 -2.22 -11.07
CA ASP A 214 27.29 -1.28 -11.39
C ASP A 214 26.12 -1.40 -10.43
N LYS A 215 25.72 -2.63 -10.10
CA LYS A 215 24.69 -2.91 -9.10
C LYS A 215 25.03 -2.32 -7.74
N PHE A 216 26.24 -2.61 -7.21
CA PHE A 216 26.63 -2.10 -5.89
C PHE A 216 26.75 -0.59 -5.88
N ASN A 217 27.31 0.02 -6.92
CA ASN A 217 27.35 1.48 -7.08
C ASN A 217 25.96 2.09 -7.08
N PHE A 218 25.00 1.48 -7.78
CA PHE A 218 23.60 1.89 -7.76
C PHE A 218 22.99 1.81 -6.34
N LEU A 219 23.11 0.64 -5.66
CA LEU A 219 22.55 0.43 -4.32
C LEU A 219 23.16 1.37 -3.28
N GLU A 220 24.47 1.63 -3.32
CA GLU A 220 25.13 2.61 -2.45
C GLU A 220 24.66 4.03 -2.71
N ASN A 221 24.48 4.40 -3.97
CA ASN A 221 24.03 5.73 -4.33
C ASN A 221 22.61 6.01 -3.86
N ILE A 222 21.69 5.06 -4.02
CA ILE A 222 20.33 5.21 -3.49
C ILE A 222 20.30 5.22 -1.95
N HIS A 223 21.18 4.44 -1.30
CA HIS A 223 21.34 4.50 0.16
C HIS A 223 21.81 5.88 0.64
N LYS A 224 22.78 6.51 -0.04
CA LYS A 224 23.31 7.86 0.27
C LYS A 224 22.23 8.95 0.19
N ILE A 225 21.26 8.82 -0.73
CA ILE A 225 20.14 9.78 -0.84
C ILE A 225 18.97 9.47 0.12
N GLY A 226 19.12 8.47 0.99
CA GLY A 226 18.15 8.16 2.05
C GLY A 226 17.14 7.07 1.70
N VAL A 227 17.30 6.34 0.60
CA VAL A 227 16.49 5.15 0.31
C VAL A 227 16.85 4.05 1.30
N ARG A 228 15.83 3.39 1.86
CA ARG A 228 15.97 2.28 2.80
C ARG A 228 15.39 0.97 2.29
N ASN A 229 14.57 1.03 1.27
CA ASN A 229 14.03 -0.17 0.63
C ASN A 229 13.60 0.07 -0.82
N ILE A 230 13.44 -1.04 -1.56
CA ILE A 230 12.96 -1.08 -2.94
C ILE A 230 11.72 -1.97 -3.01
N GLU A 231 10.68 -1.48 -3.68
CA GLU A 231 9.46 -2.20 -4.02
C GLU A 231 8.88 -1.65 -5.34
N MET A 232 7.59 -1.87 -5.67
CA MET A 232 7.09 -1.62 -7.02
C MET A 232 5.80 -0.78 -7.07
N GLU A 233 5.36 -0.17 -5.97
CA GLU A 233 4.05 0.49 -5.90
C GLU A 233 4.04 1.88 -5.24
N SER A 234 5.07 2.25 -4.50
CA SER A 234 5.08 3.40 -3.58
C SER A 234 4.76 4.73 -4.25
N THR A 235 5.30 5.03 -5.42
CA THR A 235 5.03 6.30 -6.09
C THR A 235 3.60 6.39 -6.60
N CYS A 236 3.07 5.31 -7.17
CA CYS A 236 1.69 5.23 -7.64
C CYS A 236 0.70 5.38 -6.47
N PHE A 237 0.94 4.64 -5.38
CA PHE A 237 0.13 4.68 -4.17
C PHE A 237 0.06 6.10 -3.59
N ALA A 238 1.21 6.69 -3.31
CA ALA A 238 1.30 8.02 -2.73
C ALA A 238 0.65 9.09 -3.64
N SER A 239 0.95 9.06 -4.94
CA SER A 239 0.47 10.04 -5.89
C SER A 239 -1.06 10.01 -6.06
N LEU A 240 -1.67 8.84 -6.24
CA LEU A 240 -3.13 8.74 -6.44
C LEU A 240 -3.90 9.15 -5.19
N LEU A 241 -3.43 8.77 -4.00
CA LEU A 241 -4.09 9.14 -2.75
C LEU A 241 -3.91 10.62 -2.42
N ASN A 242 -2.74 11.20 -2.70
CA ASN A 242 -2.52 12.64 -2.57
C ASN A 242 -3.47 13.44 -3.49
N ARG A 243 -3.69 13.00 -4.75
CA ARG A 243 -4.66 13.61 -5.66
C ARG A 243 -6.10 13.50 -5.16
N ALA A 244 -6.42 12.42 -4.45
CA ALA A 244 -7.73 12.20 -3.85
C ALA A 244 -7.92 12.92 -2.50
N ASN A 245 -6.91 13.66 -2.01
CA ASN A 245 -6.90 14.30 -0.69
C ASN A 245 -7.08 13.29 0.45
N ILE A 246 -6.42 12.13 0.35
CA ILE A 246 -6.50 11.04 1.32
C ILE A 246 -5.13 10.88 2.00
N LYS A 247 -5.11 10.84 3.34
CA LYS A 247 -3.90 10.52 4.12
C LYS A 247 -3.41 9.11 3.80
N ALA A 248 -2.11 8.97 3.55
CA ALA A 248 -1.53 7.71 3.14
C ALA A 248 -0.18 7.41 3.82
N ALA A 249 0.04 6.17 4.20
CA ALA A 249 1.31 5.67 4.69
C ALA A 249 1.67 4.32 4.05
N ILE A 250 2.97 4.05 3.96
CA ILE A 250 3.51 2.78 3.48
C ILE A 250 4.40 2.19 4.56
N ILE A 251 4.20 0.90 4.84
CA ILE A 251 4.97 0.13 5.79
C ILE A 251 5.33 -1.22 5.17
N CYS A 252 6.63 -1.46 4.96
CA CYS A 252 7.13 -2.68 4.33
C CYS A 252 8.23 -3.30 5.16
N VAL A 253 8.22 -4.63 5.32
CA VAL A 253 9.38 -5.33 5.89
C VAL A 253 10.44 -5.54 4.81
N ALA A 254 11.69 -5.30 5.15
CA ALA A 254 12.85 -5.73 4.37
C ALA A 254 13.02 -7.24 4.54
N LEU A 255 12.99 -8.01 3.44
CA LEU A 255 13.21 -9.46 3.50
C LEU A 255 14.69 -9.82 3.43
N VAL A 256 15.49 -8.97 2.84
CA VAL A 256 16.95 -9.13 2.63
C VAL A 256 17.60 -7.77 2.59
N ASN A 257 18.85 -7.67 3.04
CA ASN A 257 19.68 -6.49 2.78
C ASN A 257 20.33 -6.64 1.39
N ARG A 258 19.89 -5.85 0.43
CA ARG A 258 20.34 -5.90 -0.97
C ARG A 258 21.81 -5.53 -1.16
N LEU A 259 22.44 -4.90 -0.17
CA LEU A 259 23.89 -4.68 -0.15
C LEU A 259 24.68 -5.98 0.12
N ASN A 260 24.01 -7.03 0.65
CA ASN A 260 24.62 -8.31 0.96
C ASN A 260 24.24 -9.43 -0.03
N GLY A 261 23.35 -9.14 -0.99
CA GLY A 261 22.87 -10.11 -1.99
C GLY A 261 21.43 -9.93 -2.36
N ASP A 262 20.94 -10.77 -3.29
CA ASP A 262 19.57 -10.68 -3.82
C ASP A 262 18.63 -11.75 -3.26
N GLN A 263 19.19 -12.83 -2.71
CA GLN A 263 18.42 -13.98 -2.26
C GLN A 263 17.98 -13.85 -0.80
N VAL A 264 16.77 -14.29 -0.52
CA VAL A 264 16.24 -14.38 0.84
C VAL A 264 16.56 -15.77 1.37
N ASP A 265 17.67 -15.89 2.09
CA ASP A 265 18.14 -17.15 2.67
C ASP A 265 17.90 -17.14 4.19
N VAL A 266 16.66 -17.40 4.57
CA VAL A 266 16.24 -17.52 5.97
C VAL A 266 15.27 -18.68 6.13
N GLU A 267 15.25 -19.27 7.33
CA GLU A 267 14.32 -20.33 7.69
C GLU A 267 12.84 -19.87 7.52
N LYS A 268 11.97 -20.81 7.16
CA LYS A 268 10.56 -20.53 6.87
C LYS A 268 9.83 -19.79 7.99
N ASP A 269 10.09 -20.14 9.23
CA ASP A 269 9.45 -19.52 10.39
C ASP A 269 9.95 -18.08 10.59
N THR A 270 11.24 -17.83 10.35
CA THR A 270 11.84 -16.49 10.36
C THR A 270 11.25 -15.63 9.24
N TYR A 271 11.12 -16.19 8.04
CA TYR A 271 10.48 -15.52 6.92
C TYR A 271 9.03 -15.11 7.24
N HIS A 272 8.28 -16.05 7.83
CA HIS A 272 6.90 -15.78 8.24
C HIS A 272 6.82 -14.69 9.33
N ASP A 273 7.71 -14.72 10.33
CA ASP A 273 7.75 -13.65 11.34
C ASP A 273 8.02 -12.28 10.68
N PHE A 274 8.97 -12.22 9.72
CA PHE A 274 9.24 -10.99 8.98
C PHE A 274 8.00 -10.46 8.29
N GLU A 275 7.29 -11.29 7.53
CA GLU A 275 6.05 -10.91 6.84
C GLU A 275 4.95 -10.40 7.80
N MET A 276 4.92 -10.91 9.02
CA MET A 276 3.92 -10.52 10.01
C MET A 276 4.25 -9.21 10.75
N ARG A 277 5.49 -8.75 10.76
CA ARG A 277 5.89 -7.55 11.52
C ARG A 277 5.13 -6.28 11.12
N PRO A 278 4.99 -5.92 9.83
CA PRO A 278 4.21 -4.75 9.43
C PRO A 278 2.72 -4.88 9.82
N TYR A 279 2.13 -6.08 9.70
CA TYR A 279 0.77 -6.34 10.15
C TYR A 279 0.61 -6.11 11.66
N LYS A 280 1.52 -6.63 12.49
CA LYS A 280 1.49 -6.46 13.96
C LYS A 280 1.46 -4.97 14.34
N ILE A 281 2.27 -4.13 13.65
CA ILE A 281 2.30 -2.68 13.88
C ILE A 281 0.95 -2.05 13.48
N VAL A 282 0.44 -2.34 12.30
CA VAL A 282 -0.83 -1.78 11.81
C VAL A 282 -2.01 -2.26 12.67
N CYS A 283 -2.04 -3.54 13.04
CA CYS A 283 -3.08 -4.10 13.91
C CYS A 283 -3.14 -3.37 15.26
N GLU A 284 -1.99 -3.19 15.91
CA GLU A 284 -1.91 -2.46 17.18
C GLU A 284 -2.29 -0.99 17.05
N TYR A 285 -1.85 -0.33 15.97
CA TYR A 285 -2.27 1.03 15.64
C TYR A 285 -3.79 1.15 15.51
N LEU A 286 -4.43 0.23 14.77
CA LEU A 286 -5.88 0.22 14.57
C LEU A 286 -6.66 -0.04 15.87
N LYS A 287 -6.19 -0.97 16.71
CA LYS A 287 -6.81 -1.25 18.02
C LYS A 287 -6.74 -0.05 18.97
N ASN A 288 -5.67 0.74 18.90
CA ASN A 288 -5.52 1.95 19.72
C ASN A 288 -6.34 3.13 19.16
N LYS A 289 -6.62 3.16 17.87
CA LYS A 289 -7.32 4.26 17.19
C LYS A 289 -8.83 4.11 17.20
N PHE A 290 -9.36 2.89 17.20
CA PHE A 290 -10.78 2.60 17.05
C PHE A 290 -11.29 1.65 18.13
N THR A 291 -12.54 1.86 18.53
CA THR A 291 -13.29 0.91 19.35
C THR A 291 -14.08 -0.02 18.43
N PHE A 292 -13.96 -1.31 18.63
CA PHE A 292 -14.68 -2.33 17.89
C PHE A 292 -15.79 -2.91 18.78
N GLN A 293 -17.03 -2.86 18.28
CA GLN A 293 -18.22 -3.37 18.97
C GLN A 293 -18.98 -4.32 18.07
#